data_940048e0e5b284fa925b484f2f267e89
#
_entry.id   940048e0e5b284fa925b484f2f267e89
#
_cell.length_a   1.000
_cell.length_b   1.000
_cell.length_c   1.000
_cell.angle_alpha   90.00
_cell.angle_beta   90.00
_cell.angle_gamma   90.00
#
_symmetry.space_group_name_H-M   'P 1'
#
loop_
_entity.id
_entity.type
_entity.pdbx_description
1 polymer ?
#
loop_
_entity_poly.entity_id
_entity_poly.type
_entity_poly.pdbx_seq_one_letter_code
_entity_poly.pdbx_strand_id
1 'polypeptide(L)'
;MPRYIVIEGCLGAGKTTLVMELSRRLDVKAFTEQVSHPFIQEFYEDPLSTALETQLTFVVLHYHQIARAVRDEVFQGDVVSDFFFEKDLIFSKVTLNSREDVEILNHLWATLRARLPTPDLVLFLDAPTEFLFERIRRRARGYEAPIAFDFLEMLNNAYREFMTHYDRSETVVFDAKHLDASADGIMQVQDVIVRKLEEQPRIAGVHRQE
;
A
#
# COMPACT_ATOMS: atom_id res chain seq x y z
N MET A 1 20.44 3.64 -10.13
CA MET A 1 20.01 2.61 -9.17
C MET A 1 18.59 2.22 -9.50
N PRO A 2 18.18 0.97 -9.25
CA PRO A 2 16.79 0.55 -9.32
C PRO A 2 15.91 1.42 -8.41
N ARG A 3 14.70 1.69 -8.85
CA ARG A 3 13.72 2.53 -8.16
C ARG A 3 12.60 1.67 -7.62
N TYR A 4 12.20 1.94 -6.37
CA TYR A 4 11.07 1.30 -5.75
C TYR A 4 9.95 2.33 -5.56
N ILE A 5 8.90 2.22 -6.36
CA ILE A 5 7.75 3.11 -6.37
C ILE A 5 6.56 2.37 -5.75
N VAL A 6 5.86 3.01 -4.85
CA VAL A 6 4.63 2.48 -4.25
C VAL A 6 3.44 3.32 -4.69
N ILE A 7 2.38 2.63 -5.11
CA ILE A 7 1.05 3.19 -5.32
C ILE A 7 0.21 2.78 -4.11
N GLU A 8 -0.13 3.73 -3.26
CA GLU A 8 -0.88 3.45 -2.04
C GLU A 8 -2.20 4.24 -2.02
N GLY A 9 -3.14 3.82 -1.18
CA GLY A 9 -4.46 4.42 -1.02
C GLY A 9 -5.45 3.44 -0.41
N CYS A 10 -6.59 3.92 0.04
CA CYS A 10 -7.60 3.09 0.68
C CYS A 10 -8.15 1.99 -0.27
N LEU A 11 -8.92 1.08 0.29
CA LEU A 11 -9.62 0.04 -0.49
C LEU A 11 -10.49 0.71 -1.58
N GLY A 12 -10.48 0.14 -2.78
CA GLY A 12 -11.23 0.69 -3.92
C GLY A 12 -10.52 1.80 -4.70
N ALA A 13 -9.38 2.34 -4.25
CA ALA A 13 -8.68 3.43 -4.92
C ALA A 13 -8.13 3.09 -6.33
N GLY A 14 -7.96 1.80 -6.66
CA GLY A 14 -7.53 1.38 -7.99
C GLY A 14 -6.03 1.08 -8.10
N LYS A 15 -5.34 0.93 -6.98
CA LYS A 15 -3.89 0.67 -6.87
C LYS A 15 -3.39 -0.40 -7.84
N THR A 16 -3.91 -1.62 -7.72
CA THR A 16 -3.46 -2.77 -8.53
C THR A 16 -3.63 -2.54 -10.03
N THR A 17 -4.77 -1.95 -10.43
CA THR A 17 -5.03 -1.61 -11.83
C THR A 17 -3.99 -0.64 -12.36
N LEU A 18 -3.69 0.41 -11.59
CA LEU A 18 -2.69 1.40 -11.96
C LEU A 18 -1.28 0.79 -12.01
N VAL A 19 -0.89 -0.02 -11.02
CA VAL A 19 0.41 -0.71 -11.00
C VAL A 19 0.59 -1.58 -12.24
N MET A 20 -0.41 -2.37 -12.61
CA MET A 20 -0.35 -3.24 -13.79
C MET A 20 -0.22 -2.44 -15.09
N GLU A 21 -0.86 -1.28 -15.18
CA GLU A 21 -0.77 -0.43 -16.35
C GLU A 21 0.57 0.31 -16.44
N LEU A 22 1.04 0.87 -15.32
CA LEU A 22 2.36 1.51 -15.24
C LEU A 22 3.49 0.52 -15.53
N SER A 23 3.40 -0.71 -15.03
CA SER A 23 4.38 -1.76 -15.30
C SER A 23 4.54 -2.01 -16.81
N ARG A 24 3.42 -2.09 -17.54
CA ARG A 24 3.46 -2.28 -18.98
C ARG A 24 4.00 -1.06 -19.75
N ARG A 25 3.66 0.15 -19.31
CA ARG A 25 4.04 1.39 -20.00
C ARG A 25 5.49 1.80 -19.78
N LEU A 26 5.99 1.57 -18.58
CA LEU A 26 7.34 1.95 -18.15
C LEU A 26 8.35 0.81 -18.28
N ASP A 27 7.90 -0.40 -18.68
CA ASP A 27 8.71 -1.62 -18.70
C ASP A 27 9.42 -1.89 -17.35
N VAL A 28 8.67 -1.76 -16.25
CA VAL A 28 9.12 -1.97 -14.88
C VAL A 28 8.40 -3.15 -14.26
N LYS A 29 9.00 -3.79 -13.26
CA LYS A 29 8.40 -4.94 -12.58
C LYS A 29 7.19 -4.51 -11.73
N ALA A 30 6.04 -5.17 -11.93
CA ALA A 30 4.92 -5.06 -10.99
C ALA A 30 5.15 -5.96 -9.79
N PHE A 31 4.96 -5.41 -8.60
CA PHE A 31 5.00 -6.14 -7.34
C PHE A 31 3.68 -5.92 -6.60
N THR A 32 2.78 -6.90 -6.70
CA THR A 32 1.42 -6.78 -6.18
C THR A 32 1.21 -7.59 -4.90
N GLU A 33 0.35 -7.07 -4.04
CA GLU A 33 -0.07 -7.74 -2.82
C GLU A 33 -0.73 -9.09 -3.15
N GLN A 34 -0.24 -10.15 -2.51
CA GLN A 34 -0.86 -11.47 -2.56
C GLN A 34 -1.70 -11.66 -1.30
N VAL A 35 -3.01 -11.52 -1.45
CA VAL A 35 -3.95 -11.70 -0.35
C VAL A 35 -4.26 -13.19 -0.19
N SER A 36 -3.46 -13.90 0.60
CA SER A 36 -3.76 -15.25 1.08
C SER A 36 -3.72 -15.21 2.61
N HIS A 37 -4.84 -14.85 3.22
CA HIS A 37 -4.93 -14.62 4.66
C HIS A 37 -5.98 -15.55 5.28
N PRO A 38 -5.63 -16.35 6.32
CA PRO A 38 -6.54 -17.35 6.87
C PRO A 38 -7.80 -16.77 7.49
N PHE A 39 -7.74 -15.55 8.02
CA PHE A 39 -8.87 -14.88 8.72
C PHE A 39 -9.52 -13.78 7.88
N ILE A 40 -9.25 -13.69 6.57
CA ILE A 40 -9.70 -12.55 5.75
C ILE A 40 -11.22 -12.42 5.69
N GLN A 41 -11.92 -13.54 5.63
CA GLN A 41 -13.37 -13.54 5.56
C GLN A 41 -13.98 -13.10 6.89
N GLU A 42 -13.56 -13.69 8.00
CA GLU A 42 -14.01 -13.34 9.36
C GLU A 42 -13.71 -11.86 9.66
N PHE A 43 -12.53 -11.39 9.27
CA PHE A 43 -12.15 -9.99 9.44
C PHE A 43 -13.12 -9.02 8.72
N TYR A 44 -13.57 -9.31 7.50
CA TYR A 44 -14.50 -8.43 6.82
C TYR A 44 -15.95 -8.57 7.30
N GLU A 45 -16.31 -9.69 7.93
CA GLU A 45 -17.61 -9.89 8.57
C GLU A 45 -17.67 -9.15 9.92
N ASP A 46 -16.64 -9.25 10.75
CA ASP A 46 -16.47 -8.54 12.02
C ASP A 46 -15.01 -8.16 12.27
N PRO A 47 -14.57 -6.96 11.84
CA PRO A 47 -13.19 -6.52 11.95
C PRO A 47 -12.62 -6.48 13.38
N LEU A 48 -13.49 -6.48 14.41
CA LEU A 48 -13.07 -6.38 15.80
C LEU A 48 -12.90 -7.74 16.47
N SER A 49 -13.60 -8.78 16.00
CA SER A 49 -13.60 -10.10 16.65
C SER A 49 -12.26 -10.83 16.57
N THR A 50 -11.50 -10.62 15.48
CA THR A 50 -10.21 -11.28 15.22
C THR A 50 -9.12 -10.23 14.90
N ALA A 51 -9.24 -9.04 15.49
CA ALA A 51 -8.42 -7.89 15.09
C ALA A 51 -6.92 -8.14 15.26
N LEU A 52 -6.47 -8.58 16.45
CA LEU A 52 -5.05 -8.74 16.72
C LEU A 52 -4.44 -9.85 15.87
N GLU A 53 -5.06 -11.03 15.84
CA GLU A 53 -4.59 -12.18 15.07
C GLU A 53 -4.49 -11.86 13.59
N THR A 54 -5.47 -11.15 13.08
CA THR A 54 -5.52 -10.70 11.68
C THR A 54 -4.40 -9.72 11.39
N GLN A 55 -4.23 -8.68 12.21
CA GLN A 55 -3.19 -7.68 11.96
C GLN A 55 -1.77 -8.25 12.11
N LEU A 56 -1.51 -9.09 13.12
CA LEU A 56 -0.22 -9.76 13.28
C LEU A 56 0.07 -10.68 12.09
N THR A 57 -0.94 -11.39 11.61
CA THR A 57 -0.80 -12.25 10.43
C THR A 57 -0.46 -11.44 9.18
N PHE A 58 -1.12 -10.31 8.94
CA PHE A 58 -0.79 -9.42 7.82
C PHE A 58 0.64 -8.90 7.91
N VAL A 59 1.08 -8.43 9.08
CA VAL A 59 2.47 -7.98 9.28
C VAL A 59 3.48 -9.06 8.88
N VAL A 60 3.25 -10.31 9.29
CA VAL A 60 4.14 -11.44 8.98
C VAL A 60 4.09 -11.79 7.48
N LEU A 61 2.91 -11.83 6.88
CA LEU A 61 2.73 -12.15 5.46
C LEU A 61 3.35 -11.07 4.56
N HIS A 62 3.10 -9.80 4.84
CA HIS A 62 3.67 -8.69 4.06
C HIS A 62 5.19 -8.63 4.21
N TYR A 63 5.72 -8.80 5.43
CA TYR A 63 7.15 -8.93 5.63
C TYR A 63 7.73 -10.07 4.81
N HIS A 64 7.13 -11.27 4.88
CA HIS A 64 7.59 -12.43 4.13
C HIS A 64 7.59 -12.17 2.62
N GLN A 65 6.53 -11.55 2.10
CA GLN A 65 6.39 -11.25 0.68
C GLN A 65 7.48 -10.27 0.20
N ILE A 66 7.68 -9.16 0.91
CA ILE A 66 8.72 -8.17 0.55
C ILE A 66 10.12 -8.74 0.74
N ALA A 67 10.40 -9.41 1.87
CA ALA A 67 11.71 -10.02 2.12
C ALA A 67 12.06 -11.13 1.11
N ARG A 68 11.07 -11.88 0.65
CA ARG A 68 11.24 -12.83 -0.45
C ARG A 68 11.57 -12.12 -1.76
N ALA A 69 10.84 -11.07 -2.10
CA ALA A 69 11.10 -10.28 -3.30
C ALA A 69 12.51 -9.65 -3.30
N VAL A 70 13.02 -9.26 -2.12
CA VAL A 70 14.41 -8.81 -1.97
C VAL A 70 15.40 -9.95 -2.27
N ARG A 71 15.18 -11.14 -1.72
CA ARG A 71 16.04 -12.31 -1.96
C ARG A 71 16.00 -12.80 -3.41
N ASP A 72 14.81 -12.76 -4.03
CA ASP A 72 14.61 -13.18 -5.41
C ASP A 72 15.01 -12.07 -6.41
N GLU A 73 15.74 -11.07 -5.93
CA GLU A 73 16.32 -9.98 -6.74
C GLU A 73 15.30 -9.14 -7.53
N VAL A 74 14.03 -9.13 -7.08
CA VAL A 74 12.98 -8.34 -7.73
C VAL A 74 13.36 -6.86 -7.75
N PHE A 75 13.96 -6.37 -6.68
CA PHE A 75 14.39 -4.97 -6.51
C PHE A 75 15.74 -4.63 -7.14
N GLN A 76 16.34 -5.50 -7.95
CA GLN A 76 17.51 -5.15 -8.76
C GLN A 76 17.16 -4.31 -10.00
N GLY A 77 15.91 -4.35 -10.45
CA GLY A 77 15.34 -3.46 -11.46
C GLY A 77 14.33 -2.50 -10.86
N ASP A 78 13.83 -1.58 -11.68
CA ASP A 78 12.75 -0.67 -11.28
C ASP A 78 11.49 -1.48 -10.98
N VAL A 79 10.83 -1.14 -9.86
CA VAL A 79 9.66 -1.84 -9.33
C VAL A 79 8.54 -0.84 -9.02
N VAL A 80 7.32 -1.16 -9.43
CA VAL A 80 6.11 -0.48 -8.98
C VAL A 80 5.24 -1.47 -8.19
N SER A 81 4.80 -1.06 -6.98
CA SER A 81 4.04 -1.90 -6.05
C SER A 81 2.69 -1.28 -5.71
N ASP A 82 1.67 -2.12 -5.46
CA ASP A 82 0.34 -1.70 -5.00
C ASP A 82 0.16 -1.80 -3.48
N PHE A 83 1.23 -2.01 -2.74
CA PHE A 83 1.25 -1.96 -1.29
C PHE A 83 2.64 -1.65 -0.73
N PHE A 84 2.67 -1.14 0.49
CA PHE A 84 3.88 -0.99 1.29
C PHE A 84 3.66 -1.48 2.74
N PHE A 85 4.74 -1.67 3.47
CA PHE A 85 4.68 -2.31 4.79
C PHE A 85 3.98 -1.44 5.84
N GLU A 86 4.01 -0.13 5.67
CA GLU A 86 3.37 0.86 6.54
C GLU A 86 1.83 0.75 6.56
N LYS A 87 1.23 0.15 5.54
CA LYS A 87 -0.20 -0.12 5.46
C LYS A 87 -0.73 -0.87 6.69
N ASP A 88 0.06 -1.78 7.26
CA ASP A 88 -0.35 -2.57 8.44
C ASP A 88 -0.58 -1.68 9.67
N LEU A 89 0.19 -0.59 9.82
CA LEU A 89 -0.05 0.40 10.88
C LEU A 89 -1.35 1.18 10.66
N ILE A 90 -1.70 1.46 9.42
CA ILE A 90 -2.93 2.19 9.08
C ILE A 90 -4.16 1.35 9.45
N PHE A 91 -4.15 0.08 9.07
CA PHE A 91 -5.22 -0.85 9.40
C PHE A 91 -5.32 -1.11 10.90
N SER A 92 -4.20 -1.33 11.58
CA SER A 92 -4.18 -1.58 13.02
C SER A 92 -4.75 -0.40 13.82
N LYS A 93 -4.54 0.83 13.35
CA LYS A 93 -5.10 2.03 13.99
C LYS A 93 -6.63 2.04 14.02
N VAL A 94 -7.27 1.39 13.05
CA VAL A 94 -8.73 1.35 12.92
C VAL A 94 -9.34 0.12 13.61
N THR A 95 -8.55 -0.96 13.73
CA THR A 95 -9.06 -2.25 14.20
C THR A 95 -8.66 -2.61 15.62
N LEU A 96 -7.49 -2.15 16.10
CA LEU A 96 -7.03 -2.46 17.46
C LEU A 96 -7.52 -1.41 18.45
N ASN A 97 -8.27 -1.87 19.47
CA ASN A 97 -8.82 -1.02 20.52
C ASN A 97 -8.03 -1.15 21.86
N SER A 98 -7.27 -2.25 22.04
CA SER A 98 -6.45 -2.46 23.22
C SER A 98 -5.09 -1.79 23.05
N ARG A 99 -4.67 -1.04 24.07
CA ARG A 99 -3.33 -0.44 24.10
C ARG A 99 -2.22 -1.50 24.04
N GLU A 100 -2.42 -2.61 24.73
CA GLU A 100 -1.48 -3.72 24.75
C GLU A 100 -1.33 -4.35 23.38
N ASP A 101 -2.42 -4.55 22.65
CA ASP A 101 -2.39 -5.09 21.28
C ASP A 101 -1.65 -4.16 20.31
N VAL A 102 -1.89 -2.86 20.45
CA VAL A 102 -1.18 -1.83 19.65
C VAL A 102 0.32 -1.84 19.94
N GLU A 103 0.72 -1.98 21.23
CA GLU A 103 2.13 -2.04 21.63
C GLU A 103 2.81 -3.31 21.08
N ILE A 104 2.15 -4.46 21.14
CA ILE A 104 2.63 -5.74 20.57
C ILE A 104 2.85 -5.60 19.07
N LEU A 105 1.84 -5.12 18.35
CA LEU A 105 1.93 -4.97 16.89
C LEU A 105 3.02 -3.97 16.50
N ASN A 106 3.07 -2.81 17.13
CA ASN A 106 4.07 -1.79 16.84
C ASN A 106 5.50 -2.28 17.06
N HIS A 107 5.73 -3.07 18.12
CA HIS A 107 7.06 -3.65 18.40
C HIS A 107 7.47 -4.66 17.31
N LEU A 108 6.57 -5.57 16.95
CA LEU A 108 6.81 -6.52 15.86
C LEU A 108 7.05 -5.80 14.54
N TRP A 109 6.17 -4.88 14.19
CA TRP A 109 6.24 -4.12 12.96
C TRP A 109 7.58 -3.35 12.85
N ALA A 110 7.96 -2.61 13.89
CA ALA A 110 9.20 -1.82 13.88
C ALA A 110 10.45 -2.72 13.72
N THR A 111 10.46 -3.88 14.37
CA THR A 111 11.55 -4.86 14.28
C THR A 111 11.70 -5.41 12.87
N LEU A 112 10.60 -5.70 12.20
CA LEU A 112 10.60 -6.25 10.84
C LEU A 112 10.85 -5.16 9.79
N ARG A 113 10.27 -3.97 9.97
CA ARG A 113 10.42 -2.82 9.06
C ARG A 113 11.87 -2.42 8.84
N ALA A 114 12.69 -2.49 9.89
CA ALA A 114 14.12 -2.14 9.80
C ALA A 114 14.91 -2.99 8.81
N ARG A 115 14.36 -4.12 8.36
CA ARG A 115 14.98 -5.08 7.44
C ARG A 115 14.46 -4.98 6.01
N LEU A 116 13.53 -4.08 5.75
CA LEU A 116 12.87 -3.95 4.45
C LEU A 116 13.33 -2.68 3.71
N PRO A 117 13.30 -2.70 2.36
CA PRO A 117 13.60 -1.50 1.59
C PRO A 117 12.59 -0.40 1.87
N THR A 118 13.03 0.84 1.74
CA THR A 118 12.17 2.02 1.77
C THR A 118 11.86 2.41 0.33
N PRO A 119 10.61 2.75 -0.02
CA PRO A 119 10.27 3.28 -1.32
C PRO A 119 11.05 4.57 -1.63
N ASP A 120 11.38 4.78 -2.89
CA ASP A 120 11.91 6.06 -3.37
C ASP A 120 10.80 7.09 -3.54
N LEU A 121 9.60 6.64 -3.90
CA LEU A 121 8.42 7.47 -4.11
C LEU A 121 7.16 6.72 -3.69
N VAL A 122 6.27 7.41 -2.98
CA VAL A 122 4.90 6.95 -2.70
C VAL A 122 3.92 7.85 -3.44
N LEU A 123 3.13 7.27 -4.34
CA LEU A 123 1.96 7.92 -4.92
C LEU A 123 0.72 7.54 -4.11
N PHE A 124 0.17 8.51 -3.39
CA PHE A 124 -1.04 8.32 -2.60
C PHE A 124 -2.29 8.65 -3.43
N LEU A 125 -3.11 7.65 -3.67
CA LEU A 125 -4.40 7.79 -4.34
C LEU A 125 -5.48 8.18 -3.34
N ASP A 126 -5.79 9.46 -3.25
CA ASP A 126 -6.87 9.98 -2.42
C ASP A 126 -8.20 10.01 -3.18
N ALA A 127 -9.28 9.67 -2.49
CA ALA A 127 -10.64 9.78 -3.00
C ALA A 127 -11.66 9.91 -1.87
N PRO A 128 -12.85 10.49 -2.13
CA PRO A 128 -13.97 10.43 -1.20
C PRO A 128 -14.42 9.00 -0.90
N THR A 129 -14.87 8.75 0.33
CA THR A 129 -15.28 7.42 0.77
C THR A 129 -16.43 6.85 -0.05
N GLU A 130 -17.37 7.69 -0.48
CA GLU A 130 -18.51 7.30 -1.32
C GLU A 130 -18.03 6.72 -2.66
N PHE A 131 -17.04 7.36 -3.28
CA PHE A 131 -16.45 6.90 -4.53
C PHE A 131 -15.77 5.55 -4.36
N LEU A 132 -15.00 5.36 -3.29
CA LEU A 132 -14.34 4.11 -2.96
C LEU A 132 -15.34 2.99 -2.71
N PHE A 133 -16.39 3.28 -1.95
CA PHE A 133 -17.45 2.33 -1.60
C PHE A 133 -18.20 1.83 -2.83
N GLU A 134 -18.56 2.72 -3.74
CA GLU A 134 -19.20 2.35 -5.01
C GLU A 134 -18.30 1.44 -5.86
N ARG A 135 -16.99 1.73 -5.90
CA ARG A 135 -16.03 0.91 -6.65
C ARG A 135 -15.85 -0.49 -6.03
N ILE A 136 -15.80 -0.59 -4.69
CA ILE A 136 -15.75 -1.88 -3.99
C ILE A 136 -16.99 -2.69 -4.33
N ARG A 137 -18.18 -2.12 -4.23
CA ARG A 137 -19.44 -2.80 -4.57
C ARG A 137 -19.50 -3.27 -6.02
N ARG A 138 -19.02 -2.45 -6.97
CA ARG A 138 -18.97 -2.84 -8.39
C ARG A 138 -17.97 -3.95 -8.66
N ARG A 139 -16.83 -3.96 -7.96
CA ARG A 139 -15.79 -4.99 -8.11
C ARG A 139 -16.24 -6.35 -7.60
N ALA A 140 -17.13 -6.38 -6.62
CA ALA A 140 -17.77 -7.58 -6.05
C ALA A 140 -16.79 -8.72 -5.68
N ARG A 141 -15.62 -8.41 -5.10
CA ARG A 141 -14.79 -9.45 -4.49
C ARG A 141 -15.54 -10.03 -3.28
N GLY A 142 -15.74 -11.36 -3.26
CA GLY A 142 -16.61 -12.01 -2.29
C GLY A 142 -16.32 -11.68 -0.83
N TYR A 143 -15.04 -11.62 -0.43
CA TYR A 143 -14.64 -11.30 0.94
C TYR A 143 -14.74 -9.80 1.29
N GLU A 144 -14.80 -8.91 0.32
CA GLU A 144 -15.00 -7.45 0.54
C GLU A 144 -16.48 -7.05 0.56
N ALA A 145 -17.39 -7.95 0.16
CA ALA A 145 -18.81 -7.65 0.07
C ALA A 145 -19.45 -7.17 1.39
N PRO A 146 -19.04 -7.66 2.58
CA PRO A 146 -19.60 -7.23 3.86
C PRO A 146 -19.02 -5.92 4.41
N ILE A 147 -18.08 -5.25 3.73
CA ILE A 147 -17.48 -4.01 4.23
C ILE A 147 -18.56 -2.96 4.52
N ALA A 148 -18.65 -2.50 5.78
CA ALA A 148 -19.51 -1.41 6.18
C ALA A 148 -18.93 -0.06 5.71
N PHE A 149 -19.83 0.87 5.35
CA PHE A 149 -19.42 2.21 4.93
C PHE A 149 -18.63 2.94 6.03
N ASP A 150 -19.09 2.87 7.28
CA ASP A 150 -18.46 3.53 8.44
C ASP A 150 -17.02 3.01 8.66
N PHE A 151 -16.80 1.70 8.50
CA PHE A 151 -15.46 1.12 8.58
C PHE A 151 -14.55 1.65 7.46
N LEU A 152 -15.06 1.70 6.23
CA LEU A 152 -14.31 2.25 5.09
C LEU A 152 -13.98 3.72 5.30
N GLU A 153 -14.90 4.50 5.89
CA GLU A 153 -14.68 5.91 6.20
C GLU A 153 -13.59 6.09 7.26
N MET A 154 -13.64 5.32 8.35
CA MET A 154 -12.57 5.33 9.37
C MET A 154 -11.22 4.98 8.75
N LEU A 155 -11.17 3.96 7.91
CA LEU A 155 -9.94 3.53 7.26
C LEU A 155 -9.42 4.60 6.28
N ASN A 156 -10.28 5.20 5.48
CA ASN A 156 -9.90 6.25 4.53
C ASN A 156 -9.33 7.49 5.25
N ASN A 157 -9.95 7.88 6.37
CA ASN A 157 -9.46 8.96 7.21
C ASN A 157 -8.11 8.61 7.86
N ALA A 158 -7.93 7.37 8.30
CA ALA A 158 -6.64 6.90 8.85
C ALA A 158 -5.52 6.94 7.79
N TYR A 159 -5.82 6.58 6.53
CA TYR A 159 -4.88 6.73 5.41
C TYR A 159 -4.47 8.19 5.21
N ARG A 160 -5.42 9.12 5.13
CA ARG A 160 -5.15 10.56 4.96
C ARG A 160 -4.29 11.10 6.09
N GLU A 161 -4.65 10.78 7.33
CA GLU A 161 -3.90 11.21 8.50
C GLU A 161 -2.48 10.65 8.49
N PHE A 162 -2.31 9.34 8.20
CA PHE A 162 -0.99 8.72 8.12
C PHE A 162 -0.13 9.38 7.04
N MET A 163 -0.66 9.56 5.84
CA MET A 163 0.08 10.13 4.72
C MET A 163 0.45 11.59 4.93
N THR A 164 -0.30 12.34 5.74
CA THR A 164 0.05 13.73 6.12
C THR A 164 1.33 13.79 6.96
N HIS A 165 1.63 12.74 7.73
CA HIS A 165 2.78 12.67 8.63
C HIS A 165 3.90 11.73 8.12
N TYR A 166 3.70 11.08 6.99
CA TYR A 166 4.68 10.16 6.43
C TYR A 166 5.83 10.93 5.78
N ASP A 167 7.03 10.71 6.28
CA ASP A 167 8.26 11.46 5.90
C ASP A 167 9.43 10.57 5.45
N ARG A 168 9.23 9.23 5.35
CA ARG A 168 10.30 8.30 5.00
C ARG A 168 10.65 8.28 3.52
N SER A 169 9.72 8.73 2.67
CA SER A 169 9.86 8.80 1.22
C SER A 169 9.18 10.06 0.70
N GLU A 170 9.57 10.53 -0.46
CA GLU A 170 8.79 11.54 -1.15
C GLU A 170 7.38 11.01 -1.42
N THR A 171 6.38 11.85 -1.17
CA THR A 171 4.97 11.50 -1.37
C THR A 171 4.31 12.49 -2.32
N VAL A 172 3.58 11.93 -3.29
CA VAL A 172 2.71 12.70 -4.18
C VAL A 172 1.27 12.25 -3.96
N VAL A 173 0.38 13.20 -3.70
CA VAL A 173 -1.05 12.93 -3.59
C VAL A 173 -1.71 13.12 -4.95
N PHE A 174 -2.50 12.14 -5.37
CA PHE A 174 -3.24 12.16 -6.63
C PHE A 174 -4.72 11.86 -6.39
N ASP A 175 -5.63 12.67 -6.95
CA ASP A 175 -7.07 12.43 -6.87
C ASP A 175 -7.45 11.21 -7.73
N ALA A 176 -7.79 10.11 -7.08
CA ALA A 176 -8.13 8.85 -7.73
C ALA A 176 -9.40 8.92 -8.60
N LYS A 177 -10.21 9.96 -8.50
CA LYS A 177 -11.36 10.18 -9.40
C LYS A 177 -10.91 10.48 -10.83
N HIS A 178 -9.72 11.07 -10.99
CA HIS A 178 -9.13 11.34 -12.29
C HIS A 178 -8.45 10.10 -12.90
N LEU A 179 -8.28 9.03 -12.13
CA LEU A 179 -7.91 7.71 -12.65
C LEU A 179 -9.13 7.03 -13.29
N ASP A 180 -9.78 7.73 -14.17
CA ASP A 180 -10.65 7.00 -15.07
C ASP A 180 -9.77 6.05 -15.88
N ALA A 181 -10.30 4.86 -16.24
CA ALA A 181 -9.57 3.88 -17.05
C ALA A 181 -9.25 4.40 -18.46
N SER A 182 -9.42 5.72 -18.68
CA SER A 182 -8.96 6.44 -19.86
C SER A 182 -7.44 6.53 -19.89
N ALA A 183 -6.88 6.41 -21.08
CA ALA A 183 -5.44 6.53 -21.30
C ALA A 183 -4.85 7.82 -20.69
N ASP A 184 -5.63 8.89 -20.60
CA ASP A 184 -5.19 10.22 -20.16
C ASP A 184 -4.89 10.30 -18.66
N GLY A 185 -5.72 9.72 -17.79
CA GLY A 185 -5.47 9.72 -16.35
C GLY A 185 -4.21 8.93 -15.97
N ILE A 186 -3.97 7.80 -16.65
CA ILE A 186 -2.77 6.99 -16.45
C ILE A 186 -1.52 7.71 -16.97
N MET A 187 -1.63 8.42 -18.10
CA MET A 187 -0.54 9.23 -18.64
C MET A 187 -0.15 10.35 -17.67
N GLN A 188 -1.11 11.05 -17.06
CA GLN A 188 -0.83 12.08 -16.07
C GLN A 188 -0.06 11.52 -14.87
N VAL A 189 -0.44 10.34 -14.37
CA VAL A 189 0.29 9.67 -13.28
C VAL A 189 1.70 9.29 -13.73
N GLN A 190 1.85 8.74 -14.92
CA GLN A 190 3.16 8.41 -15.49
C GLN A 190 4.06 9.64 -15.56
N ASP A 191 3.56 10.75 -16.07
CA ASP A 191 4.32 12.00 -16.20
C ASP A 191 4.74 12.55 -14.82
N VAL A 192 3.84 12.46 -13.82
CA VAL A 192 4.16 12.86 -12.44
C VAL A 192 5.28 11.97 -11.87
N ILE A 193 5.19 10.67 -12.04
CA ILE A 193 6.21 9.72 -11.55
C ILE A 193 7.56 9.99 -12.21
N VAL A 194 7.58 10.08 -13.55
CA VAL A 194 8.82 10.32 -14.32
C VAL A 194 9.47 11.62 -13.87
N ARG A 195 8.71 12.72 -13.82
CA ARG A 195 9.22 14.02 -13.38
C ARG A 195 9.80 13.97 -11.97
N LYS A 196 9.09 13.35 -11.03
CA LYS A 196 9.55 13.24 -9.64
C LYS A 196 10.83 12.42 -9.51
N LEU A 197 10.94 11.36 -10.28
CA LEU A 197 12.14 10.54 -10.30
C LEU A 197 13.33 11.22 -10.99
N GLU A 198 13.10 12.16 -11.91
CA GLU A 198 14.14 12.97 -12.53
C GLU A 198 14.63 14.10 -11.61
N GLU A 199 13.74 14.66 -10.79
CA GLU A 199 14.06 15.68 -9.78
C GLU A 199 14.92 15.14 -8.63
N GLN A 200 14.85 13.83 -8.36
CA GLN A 200 15.65 13.20 -7.31
C GLN A 200 17.09 12.94 -7.80
N PRO A 201 18.12 13.49 -7.16
CA PRO A 201 19.50 13.15 -7.51
C PRO A 201 19.71 11.66 -7.26
N ARG A 202 20.24 10.94 -8.25
CA ARG A 202 20.69 9.55 -8.08
C ARG A 202 21.78 9.55 -7.02
N ILE A 203 21.44 9.18 -5.78
CA ILE A 203 22.41 9.05 -4.70
C ILE A 203 23.37 7.93 -5.10
N ALA A 204 24.60 8.31 -5.46
CA ALA A 204 25.66 7.35 -5.76
C ALA A 204 26.00 6.59 -4.47
N GLY A 205 25.71 5.29 -4.46
CA GLY A 205 26.36 4.30 -3.60
C GLY A 205 26.25 4.48 -2.10
N VAL A 206 25.15 4.01 -1.49
CA VAL A 206 25.27 3.46 -0.14
C VAL A 206 25.72 2.00 -0.29
N HIS A 207 27.01 1.75 -0.04
CA HIS A 207 27.52 0.39 0.10
C HIS A 207 26.71 -0.31 1.21
N ARG A 208 25.96 -1.36 0.84
CA ARG A 208 25.41 -2.30 1.81
C ARG A 208 26.64 -2.95 2.48
N GLN A 209 26.83 -2.71 3.76
CA GLN A 209 27.74 -3.52 4.56
C GLN A 209 27.17 -4.93 4.59
N GLU A 210 28.01 -5.89 4.22
CA GLU A 210 27.80 -7.34 4.29
C GLU A 210 27.51 -7.81 5.72
#